data_78844e521175c28c10aa736d2d85f7d6
#
_entry.id   78844e521175c28c10aa736d2d85f7d6
#
_cell.length_a   1.000
_cell.length_b   1.000
_cell.length_c   1.000
_cell.angle_alpha   90.00
_cell.angle_beta   90.00
_cell.angle_gamma   90.00
#
_symmetry.space_group_name_H-M   'P 1'
#
loop_
_entity.id
_entity.type
_entity.pdbx_description
1 polymer ?
#
loop_
_entity_poly.entity_id
_entity_poly.type
_entity_poly.pdbx_seq_one_letter_code
_entity_poly.pdbx_strand_id
1 'polypeptide(L)'
;MAAATPDVLVVSIGATTGWQGAGRGLAAALEGVGASVVIAQAGPVPDVRTFMLTDLVQAAAARRAAQRALGALGISRSGPAPAIIYCSITAALLWPAPGAIWLDALARENRPGRHGLWQRRVELRRLAASPVIMAMAPAALDSLPAARRPLAIVVPVAVDPSGPVTGIRDVDVVAYAGDPVKRRLDVILEAWERARRAGETLVVAGLERSGAPPGVRFAGRLAPDAFRGLLRRAHVYAAAPRREDFGITPLQALADGCRLVTTPAPGAYPALALARQLDPRLVSADLAGALRAALDAPDPGYARRAAKLLAPYGTAAVQARLVADVLPRLLPGSRAA
;
A
#
# COMPACT_ATOMS: atom_id res chain seq x y z
N MET A 1 29.59 -25.07 1.54
CA MET A 1 29.76 -23.69 1.06
C MET A 1 28.85 -22.80 1.88
N ALA A 2 29.39 -21.81 2.61
CA ALA A 2 28.56 -20.82 3.28
C ALA A 2 27.79 -20.00 2.18
N ALA A 3 26.48 -19.89 2.34
CA ALA A 3 25.69 -19.04 1.43
C ALA A 3 26.21 -17.59 1.54
N ALA A 4 26.32 -16.90 0.41
CA ALA A 4 26.72 -15.50 0.42
C ALA A 4 25.72 -14.67 1.25
N THR A 5 26.25 -13.74 2.04
CA THR A 5 25.39 -12.81 2.81
C THR A 5 24.55 -11.98 1.83
N PRO A 6 23.22 -11.90 1.99
CA PRO A 6 22.39 -11.06 1.14
C PRO A 6 22.72 -9.58 1.34
N ASP A 7 22.51 -8.77 0.29
CA ASP A 7 22.73 -7.32 0.38
C ASP A 7 21.68 -6.65 1.27
N VAL A 8 20.43 -7.11 1.18
CA VAL A 8 19.28 -6.47 1.86
C VAL A 8 18.41 -7.51 2.57
N LEU A 9 18.04 -7.19 3.82
CA LEU A 9 17.02 -7.88 4.59
C LEU A 9 15.76 -7.01 4.65
N VAL A 10 14.69 -7.42 4.00
CA VAL A 10 13.38 -6.74 4.04
C VAL A 10 12.54 -7.31 5.18
N VAL A 11 12.20 -6.50 6.18
CA VAL A 11 11.37 -6.89 7.33
C VAL A 11 9.95 -6.40 7.14
N SER A 12 9.00 -7.32 6.94
CA SER A 12 7.60 -7.01 6.68
C SER A 12 6.68 -7.48 7.79
N ILE A 13 5.69 -6.63 8.15
CA ILE A 13 4.59 -7.03 9.04
C ILE A 13 3.61 -7.91 8.27
N GLY A 14 3.24 -9.06 8.87
CA GLY A 14 2.30 -10.01 8.24
C GLY A 14 0.83 -9.66 8.39
N ALA A 15 0.50 -8.47 8.90
CA ALA A 15 -0.83 -8.12 9.41
C ALA A 15 -1.92 -8.04 8.35
N THR A 16 -1.60 -7.64 7.12
CA THR A 16 -2.58 -7.52 6.02
C THR A 16 -1.98 -7.99 4.70
N THR A 17 -2.85 -8.43 3.78
CA THR A 17 -2.44 -8.79 2.41
C THR A 17 -1.77 -7.62 1.68
N GLY A 18 -2.19 -6.38 1.96
CA GLY A 18 -1.58 -5.17 1.40
C GLY A 18 -0.11 -5.01 1.81
N TRP A 19 0.20 -5.14 3.10
CA TRP A 19 1.58 -5.05 3.59
C TRP A 19 2.45 -6.22 3.13
N GLN A 20 1.88 -7.44 3.08
CA GLN A 20 2.60 -8.59 2.52
C GLN A 20 2.94 -8.38 1.04
N GLY A 21 1.99 -7.87 0.27
CA GLY A 21 2.18 -7.53 -1.14
C GLY A 21 3.21 -6.43 -1.35
N ALA A 22 3.13 -5.34 -0.56
CA ALA A 22 4.09 -4.23 -0.62
C ALA A 22 5.53 -4.69 -0.31
N GLY A 23 5.73 -5.50 0.75
CA GLY A 23 7.04 -6.02 1.11
C GLY A 23 7.64 -6.93 0.03
N ARG A 24 6.83 -7.82 -0.56
CA ARG A 24 7.26 -8.65 -1.71
C ARG A 24 7.56 -7.82 -2.95
N GLY A 25 6.73 -6.81 -3.24
CA GLY A 25 6.95 -5.91 -4.36
C GLY A 25 8.25 -5.11 -4.23
N LEU A 26 8.56 -4.62 -3.02
CA LEU A 26 9.84 -3.95 -2.77
C LEU A 26 11.02 -4.89 -2.95
N ALA A 27 10.94 -6.12 -2.44
CA ALA A 27 12.00 -7.12 -2.60
C ALA A 27 12.23 -7.44 -4.09
N ALA A 28 11.16 -7.71 -4.84
CA ALA A 28 11.25 -7.94 -6.28
C ALA A 28 11.83 -6.74 -7.06
N ALA A 29 11.49 -5.51 -6.65
CA ALA A 29 12.07 -4.31 -7.27
C ALA A 29 13.58 -4.19 -6.99
N LEU A 30 14.04 -4.53 -5.77
CA LEU A 30 15.46 -4.57 -5.40
C LEU A 30 16.20 -5.69 -6.15
N GLU A 31 15.62 -6.89 -6.23
CA GLU A 31 16.18 -8.02 -6.99
C GLU A 31 16.30 -7.68 -8.49
N GLY A 32 15.30 -7.00 -9.04
CA GLY A 32 15.29 -6.55 -10.42
C GLY A 32 16.38 -5.52 -10.77
N VAL A 33 17.03 -4.91 -9.77
CA VAL A 33 18.20 -4.03 -9.95
C VAL A 33 19.51 -4.67 -9.46
N GLY A 34 19.52 -5.99 -9.27
CA GLY A 34 20.70 -6.78 -8.97
C GLY A 34 21.05 -6.96 -7.51
N ALA A 35 20.25 -6.46 -6.56
CA ALA A 35 20.49 -6.70 -5.14
C ALA A 35 20.01 -8.10 -4.73
N SER A 36 20.78 -8.81 -3.92
CA SER A 36 20.36 -10.07 -3.29
C SER A 36 19.50 -9.76 -2.06
N VAL A 37 18.27 -10.30 -2.01
CA VAL A 37 17.28 -9.93 -0.98
C VAL A 37 16.77 -11.14 -0.21
N VAL A 38 16.64 -11.00 1.10
CA VAL A 38 15.92 -11.93 1.97
C VAL A 38 14.74 -11.23 2.62
N ILE A 39 13.57 -11.87 2.64
CA ILE A 39 12.37 -11.34 3.29
C ILE A 39 12.15 -12.01 4.63
N ALA A 40 12.20 -11.22 5.72
CA ALA A 40 11.77 -11.62 7.04
C ALA A 40 10.30 -11.24 7.24
N GLN A 41 9.40 -12.15 6.85
CA GLN A 41 7.96 -11.96 7.01
C GLN A 41 7.56 -12.26 8.46
N ALA A 42 6.93 -11.31 9.15
CA ALA A 42 6.30 -11.57 10.44
C ALA A 42 5.11 -12.52 10.27
N GLY A 43 4.98 -13.46 11.19
CA GLY A 43 3.81 -14.35 11.22
C GLY A 43 2.52 -13.61 11.59
N PRO A 44 1.36 -14.27 11.43
CA PRO A 44 0.08 -13.73 11.86
C PRO A 44 0.10 -13.43 13.35
N VAL A 45 -0.58 -12.37 13.73
CA VAL A 45 -0.73 -11.95 15.12
C VAL A 45 -2.20 -12.02 15.51
N PRO A 46 -2.52 -12.34 16.77
CA PRO A 46 -3.91 -12.36 17.22
C PRO A 46 -4.51 -10.96 17.20
N ASP A 47 -5.80 -10.89 16.97
CA ASP A 47 -6.56 -9.66 17.14
C ASP A 47 -6.53 -9.23 18.60
N VAL A 48 -6.15 -8.00 18.85
CA VAL A 48 -6.10 -7.41 20.19
C VAL A 48 -7.00 -6.17 20.26
N ARG A 49 -7.57 -5.94 21.44
CA ARG A 49 -8.66 -4.97 21.63
C ARG A 49 -8.29 -3.50 21.41
N THR A 50 -6.99 -3.16 21.38
CA THR A 50 -6.56 -1.77 21.26
C THR A 50 -5.49 -1.60 20.21
N PHE A 51 -5.51 -0.50 19.47
CA PHE A 51 -4.47 -0.16 18.48
C PHE A 51 -3.06 -0.16 19.07
N MET A 52 -2.93 0.28 20.31
CA MET A 52 -1.65 0.31 21.01
C MET A 52 -1.06 -1.10 21.20
N LEU A 53 -1.86 -2.07 21.62
CA LEU A 53 -1.44 -3.45 21.78
C LEU A 53 -1.24 -4.14 20.43
N THR A 54 -2.06 -3.84 19.43
CA THR A 54 -1.90 -4.33 18.05
C THR A 54 -0.54 -3.94 17.51
N ASP A 55 -0.16 -2.66 17.60
CA ASP A 55 1.14 -2.19 17.11
C ASP A 55 2.30 -2.83 17.89
N LEU A 56 2.17 -3.03 19.21
CA LEU A 56 3.18 -3.70 20.03
C LEU A 56 3.37 -5.17 19.61
N VAL A 57 2.27 -5.91 19.44
CA VAL A 57 2.32 -7.34 19.05
C VAL A 57 2.88 -7.50 17.65
N GLN A 58 2.49 -6.64 16.71
CA GLN A 58 3.03 -6.61 15.34
C GLN A 58 4.52 -6.26 15.34
N ALA A 59 4.94 -5.24 16.09
CA ALA A 59 6.35 -4.86 16.23
C ALA A 59 7.18 -5.99 16.84
N ALA A 60 6.66 -6.69 17.86
CA ALA A 60 7.32 -7.84 18.45
C ALA A 60 7.42 -9.03 17.48
N ALA A 61 6.40 -9.27 16.66
CA ALA A 61 6.43 -10.29 15.62
C ALA A 61 7.47 -9.95 14.53
N ALA A 62 7.51 -8.71 14.07
CA ALA A 62 8.52 -8.24 13.12
C ALA A 62 9.94 -8.35 13.67
N ARG A 63 10.15 -7.98 14.95
CA ARG A 63 11.43 -8.17 15.64
C ARG A 63 11.87 -9.63 15.64
N ARG A 64 10.98 -10.56 16.02
CA ARG A 64 11.29 -12.01 16.01
C ARG A 64 11.61 -12.54 14.63
N ALA A 65 10.89 -12.06 13.59
CA ALA A 65 11.17 -12.44 12.20
C ALA A 65 12.56 -11.95 11.77
N ALA A 66 12.89 -10.69 12.04
CA ALA A 66 14.21 -10.13 11.75
C ALA A 66 15.33 -10.88 12.49
N GLN A 67 15.17 -11.16 13.79
CA GLN A 67 16.15 -11.90 14.57
C GLN A 67 16.37 -13.32 14.05
N ARG A 68 15.31 -14.05 13.66
CA ARG A 68 15.45 -15.38 13.07
C ARG A 68 16.19 -15.33 11.73
N ALA A 69 15.86 -14.36 10.86
CA ALA A 69 16.53 -14.20 9.59
C ALA A 69 18.02 -13.88 9.77
N LEU A 70 18.36 -12.94 10.64
CA LEU A 70 19.76 -12.59 10.96
C LEU A 70 20.53 -13.78 11.55
N GLY A 71 19.90 -14.57 12.45
CA GLY A 71 20.48 -15.77 13.02
C GLY A 71 20.71 -16.89 11.99
N ALA A 72 19.74 -17.10 11.07
CA ALA A 72 19.87 -18.09 10.00
C ALA A 72 20.98 -17.75 8.98
N LEU A 73 21.27 -16.46 8.79
CA LEU A 73 22.37 -15.99 7.93
C LEU A 73 23.77 -16.21 8.58
N GLY A 74 23.83 -16.69 9.82
CA GLY A 74 25.11 -16.95 10.49
C GLY A 74 25.98 -15.71 10.65
N ILE A 75 25.37 -14.51 10.72
CA ILE A 75 26.10 -13.25 10.74
C ILE A 75 26.92 -13.16 12.03
N SER A 76 28.22 -13.36 11.91
CA SER A 76 29.19 -13.11 12.96
C SER A 76 29.16 -11.62 13.34
N ARG A 77 29.43 -11.30 14.61
CA ARG A 77 29.54 -9.91 15.08
C ARG A 77 30.55 -9.04 14.31
N SER A 78 31.43 -9.68 13.55
CA SER A 78 32.52 -9.06 12.77
C SER A 78 32.37 -9.22 11.25
N GLY A 79 31.34 -9.93 10.75
CA GLY A 79 31.10 -10.13 9.31
C GLY A 79 30.22 -9.04 8.70
N PRO A 80 30.19 -8.91 7.36
CA PRO A 80 29.30 -7.98 6.68
C PRO A 80 27.85 -8.37 6.98
N ALA A 81 27.08 -7.43 7.54
CA ALA A 81 25.65 -7.61 7.80
C ALA A 81 24.84 -7.02 6.65
N PRO A 82 23.69 -7.63 6.29
CA PRO A 82 22.81 -7.05 5.28
C PRO A 82 22.27 -5.69 5.75
N ALA A 83 22.07 -4.79 4.81
CA ALA A 83 21.27 -3.61 5.09
C ALA A 83 19.83 -4.01 5.40
N ILE A 84 19.19 -3.40 6.39
CA ILE A 84 17.83 -3.76 6.79
C ILE A 84 16.86 -2.68 6.32
N ILE A 85 15.74 -3.11 5.70
CA ILE A 85 14.60 -2.24 5.36
C ILE A 85 13.37 -2.72 6.13
N TYR A 86 12.83 -1.87 6.98
CA TYR A 86 11.57 -2.11 7.69
C TYR A 86 10.40 -1.57 6.88
N CYS A 87 9.52 -2.47 6.40
CA CYS A 87 8.36 -2.13 5.56
C CYS A 87 7.17 -1.60 6.36
N SER A 88 7.39 -0.78 7.31
CA SER A 88 6.48 0.14 8.01
C SER A 88 7.20 0.72 9.21
N ILE A 89 6.71 1.82 9.74
CA ILE A 89 7.17 2.33 11.02
C ILE A 89 6.87 1.34 12.16
N THR A 90 5.74 0.61 12.09
CA THR A 90 5.39 -0.42 13.07
C THR A 90 6.44 -1.55 13.10
N ALA A 91 6.92 -2.01 11.95
CA ALA A 91 7.99 -3.00 11.89
C ALA A 91 9.29 -2.53 12.55
N ALA A 92 9.56 -1.22 12.48
CA ALA A 92 10.76 -0.61 13.04
C ALA A 92 10.67 -0.31 14.56
N LEU A 93 9.48 -0.25 15.16
CA LEU A 93 9.31 0.17 16.56
C LEU A 93 10.20 -0.62 17.53
N LEU A 94 10.29 -1.93 17.38
CA LEU A 94 11.10 -2.82 18.22
C LEU A 94 12.26 -3.43 17.45
N TRP A 95 12.81 -2.78 16.46
CA TRP A 95 13.87 -3.34 15.62
C TRP A 95 15.06 -3.88 16.42
N PRO A 96 15.67 -5.01 16.01
CA PRO A 96 16.86 -5.56 16.68
C PRO A 96 18.14 -4.81 16.31
N ALA A 97 18.18 -4.16 15.13
CA ALA A 97 19.28 -3.35 14.62
C ALA A 97 18.74 -2.17 13.81
N PRO A 98 19.46 -1.04 13.75
CA PRO A 98 19.08 0.08 12.90
C PRO A 98 18.97 -0.31 11.42
N GLY A 99 18.05 0.33 10.70
CA GLY A 99 17.86 0.11 9.27
C GLY A 99 17.03 1.23 8.64
N ALA A 100 16.86 1.16 7.32
CA ALA A 100 15.95 2.05 6.61
C ALA A 100 14.51 1.80 7.04
N ILE A 101 13.67 2.83 6.97
CA ILE A 101 12.25 2.73 7.28
C ILE A 101 11.46 3.16 6.06
N TRP A 102 10.62 2.25 5.54
CA TRP A 102 9.68 2.50 4.46
C TRP A 102 8.27 2.67 5.02
N LEU A 103 7.71 3.86 4.98
CA LEU A 103 6.50 4.22 5.70
C LEU A 103 5.44 4.88 4.81
N ASP A 104 4.18 4.66 5.14
CA ASP A 104 3.00 5.31 4.54
C ASP A 104 2.51 6.50 5.38
N ALA A 105 2.51 6.37 6.72
CA ALA A 105 2.09 7.40 7.66
C ALA A 105 2.77 7.22 9.02
N LEU A 106 2.80 8.29 9.80
CA LEU A 106 3.28 8.28 11.18
C LEU A 106 2.15 8.15 12.21
N ALA A 107 2.47 7.65 13.40
CA ALA A 107 1.50 7.46 14.48
C ALA A 107 0.83 8.77 14.93
N ARG A 108 1.46 9.92 14.73
CA ARG A 108 0.83 11.21 15.03
C ARG A 108 -0.42 11.46 14.18
N GLU A 109 -0.52 10.84 13.01
CA GLU A 109 -1.64 11.02 12.08
C GLU A 109 -2.72 9.96 12.22
N ASN A 110 -2.32 8.72 12.49
CA ASN A 110 -3.23 7.58 12.52
C ASN A 110 -3.41 6.96 13.92
N ARG A 111 -2.72 7.47 14.95
CA ARG A 111 -2.84 7.10 16.38
C ARG A 111 -3.03 8.35 17.25
N PRO A 112 -4.17 9.04 17.14
CA PRO A 112 -4.43 10.25 17.92
C PRO A 112 -4.55 9.96 19.42
N GLY A 113 -4.41 11.01 20.25
CA GLY A 113 -4.62 10.94 21.68
C GLY A 113 -3.56 10.10 22.41
N ARG A 114 -3.94 9.59 23.61
CA ARG A 114 -3.06 8.79 24.46
C ARG A 114 -2.74 7.40 23.92
N HIS A 115 -3.56 6.86 23.02
CA HIS A 115 -3.33 5.56 22.39
C HIS A 115 -2.05 5.47 21.54
N GLY A 116 -1.50 6.61 21.09
CA GLY A 116 -0.25 6.67 20.33
C GLY A 116 0.96 7.21 21.08
N LEU A 117 0.87 7.46 22.40
CA LEU A 117 1.93 8.17 23.15
C LEU A 117 3.28 7.45 23.10
N TRP A 118 3.31 6.14 23.33
CA TRP A 118 4.56 5.41 23.29
C TRP A 118 5.07 5.22 21.86
N GLN A 119 4.17 4.95 20.90
CA GLN A 119 4.53 4.81 19.49
C GLN A 119 5.20 6.07 19.00
N ARG A 120 4.59 7.23 19.18
CA ARG A 120 5.15 8.52 18.73
C ARG A 120 6.55 8.79 19.28
N ARG A 121 6.80 8.46 20.56
CA ARG A 121 8.12 8.61 21.17
C ARG A 121 9.16 7.65 20.59
N VAL A 122 8.78 6.39 20.42
CA VAL A 122 9.66 5.37 19.83
C VAL A 122 9.92 5.68 18.36
N GLU A 123 8.90 6.04 17.61
CA GLU A 123 8.97 6.48 16.21
C GLU A 123 10.02 7.58 16.00
N LEU A 124 9.95 8.67 16.79
CA LEU A 124 10.92 9.75 16.69
C LEU A 124 12.36 9.28 16.89
N ARG A 125 12.59 8.37 17.84
CA ARG A 125 13.91 7.76 18.06
C ARG A 125 14.34 6.89 16.87
N ARG A 126 13.42 6.12 16.28
CA ARG A 126 13.71 5.27 15.12
C ARG A 126 14.01 6.11 13.89
N LEU A 127 13.21 7.14 13.62
CA LEU A 127 13.45 8.09 12.54
C LEU A 127 14.78 8.82 12.71
N ALA A 128 15.15 9.18 13.94
CA ALA A 128 16.45 9.82 14.21
C ALA A 128 17.64 8.89 13.93
N ALA A 129 17.51 7.60 14.25
CA ALA A 129 18.56 6.59 14.09
C ALA A 129 18.56 5.88 12.74
N SER A 130 17.53 6.08 11.90
CA SER A 130 17.44 5.47 10.58
C SER A 130 18.43 6.09 9.59
N PRO A 131 19.23 5.28 8.88
CA PRO A 131 20.15 5.79 7.85
C PRO A 131 19.40 6.34 6.63
N VAL A 132 18.25 5.76 6.30
CA VAL A 132 17.41 6.15 5.15
C VAL A 132 15.95 6.10 5.55
N ILE A 133 15.20 7.16 5.24
CA ILE A 133 13.74 7.19 5.37
C ILE A 133 13.15 7.18 3.97
N MET A 134 12.29 6.22 3.71
CA MET A 134 11.55 6.10 2.46
C MET A 134 10.07 6.35 2.74
N ALA A 135 9.48 7.33 2.07
CA ALA A 135 8.06 7.65 2.16
C ALA A 135 7.32 7.11 0.94
N MET A 136 6.18 6.44 1.14
CA MET A 136 5.39 5.87 0.02
C MET A 136 4.73 6.95 -0.85
N ALA A 137 4.51 8.15 -0.29
CA ALA A 137 3.90 9.26 -1.02
C ALA A 137 4.55 10.60 -0.63
N PRO A 138 4.57 11.62 -1.51
CA PRO A 138 5.09 12.95 -1.18
C PRO A 138 4.44 13.56 0.06
N ALA A 139 3.13 13.46 0.20
CA ALA A 139 2.40 13.98 1.36
C ALA A 139 2.79 13.32 2.70
N ALA A 140 3.34 12.09 2.69
CA ALA A 140 3.88 11.47 3.90
C ALA A 140 5.16 12.17 4.40
N LEU A 141 5.87 12.93 3.56
CA LEU A 141 7.03 13.73 3.96
C LEU A 141 6.63 14.88 4.90
N ASP A 142 5.43 15.44 4.74
CA ASP A 142 4.95 16.57 5.55
C ASP A 142 4.78 16.17 7.02
N SER A 143 4.55 14.90 7.26
CA SER A 143 4.45 14.35 8.61
C SER A 143 5.79 14.11 9.29
N LEU A 144 6.89 14.08 8.56
CA LEU A 144 8.23 13.90 9.13
C LEU A 144 8.70 15.13 9.93
N PRO A 145 9.53 14.92 10.98
CA PRO A 145 10.24 16.02 11.64
C PRO A 145 11.03 16.83 10.60
N ALA A 146 11.01 18.16 10.71
CA ALA A 146 11.64 19.06 9.73
C ALA A 146 13.11 18.72 9.42
N ALA A 147 13.88 18.35 10.44
CA ALA A 147 15.29 17.96 10.28
C ALA A 147 15.48 16.63 9.50
N ARG A 148 14.44 15.81 9.34
CA ARG A 148 14.51 14.51 8.64
C ARG A 148 13.94 14.55 7.22
N ARG A 149 13.13 15.56 6.88
CA ARG A 149 12.52 15.72 5.54
C ARG A 149 13.54 15.75 4.40
N PRO A 150 14.66 16.51 4.50
CA PRO A 150 15.65 16.57 3.42
C PRO A 150 16.39 15.25 3.18
N LEU A 151 16.36 14.34 4.16
CA LEU A 151 17.02 13.03 4.09
C LEU A 151 16.06 11.92 3.62
N ALA A 152 14.79 12.24 3.49
CA ALA A 152 13.77 11.28 3.10
C ALA A 152 13.63 11.22 1.56
N ILE A 153 13.34 10.03 1.07
CA ILE A 153 13.20 9.71 -0.35
C ILE A 153 11.77 9.24 -0.59
N VAL A 154 11.13 9.69 -1.66
CA VAL A 154 9.81 9.18 -2.04
C VAL A 154 10.00 7.89 -2.85
N VAL A 155 9.63 6.76 -2.26
CA VAL A 155 9.65 5.44 -2.89
C VAL A 155 8.24 4.85 -2.76
N PRO A 156 7.38 4.98 -3.77
CA PRO A 156 6.02 4.43 -3.69
C PRO A 156 6.04 2.89 -3.76
N VAL A 157 4.93 2.28 -3.38
CA VAL A 157 4.67 0.88 -3.76
C VAL A 157 4.52 0.83 -5.27
N ALA A 158 5.23 -0.10 -5.91
CA ALA A 158 5.12 -0.28 -7.35
C ALA A 158 3.72 -0.78 -7.75
N VAL A 159 3.14 -0.13 -8.76
CA VAL A 159 1.84 -0.49 -9.31
C VAL A 159 1.90 -0.41 -10.84
N ASP A 160 1.93 -1.57 -11.47
CA ASP A 160 1.87 -1.69 -12.94
C ASP A 160 0.48 -2.19 -13.37
N PRO A 161 0.09 -1.98 -14.63
CA PRO A 161 -1.04 -2.67 -15.23
C PRO A 161 -0.87 -4.19 -15.10
N SER A 162 -1.94 -4.90 -14.73
CA SER A 162 -1.86 -6.35 -14.54
C SER A 162 -2.01 -7.14 -15.86
N GLY A 163 -2.20 -6.45 -16.95
CA GLY A 163 -2.36 -7.00 -18.30
C GLY A 163 -3.00 -5.98 -19.25
N PRO A 164 -3.22 -6.35 -20.50
CA PRO A 164 -3.91 -5.49 -21.44
C PRO A 164 -5.32 -5.19 -20.94
N VAL A 165 -5.78 -3.96 -21.16
CA VAL A 165 -7.19 -3.60 -20.94
C VAL A 165 -7.97 -4.39 -21.99
N THR A 166 -8.69 -5.44 -21.55
CA THR A 166 -9.53 -6.26 -22.44
C THR A 166 -10.70 -5.40 -22.91
N GLY A 167 -11.09 -5.54 -24.19
CA GLY A 167 -12.19 -4.76 -24.78
C GLY A 167 -13.55 -5.05 -24.17
N ILE A 168 -13.69 -6.13 -23.41
CA ILE A 168 -14.96 -6.54 -22.76
C ILE A 168 -14.92 -6.13 -21.32
N ARG A 169 -15.71 -5.12 -20.95
CA ARG A 169 -16.00 -4.73 -19.58
C ARG A 169 -17.45 -5.09 -19.29
N ASP A 170 -17.63 -6.16 -18.52
CA ASP A 170 -18.92 -6.76 -18.19
C ASP A 170 -19.28 -6.59 -16.70
N VAL A 171 -18.53 -5.78 -15.98
CA VAL A 171 -18.77 -5.41 -14.58
C VAL A 171 -18.91 -3.90 -14.49
N ASP A 172 -20.07 -3.43 -14.03
CA ASP A 172 -20.30 -1.97 -13.96
C ASP A 172 -19.44 -1.34 -12.87
N VAL A 173 -19.53 -1.84 -11.63
CA VAL A 173 -18.82 -1.31 -10.49
C VAL A 173 -18.15 -2.41 -9.67
N VAL A 174 -16.92 -2.17 -9.25
CA VAL A 174 -16.18 -3.00 -8.27
C VAL A 174 -15.87 -2.17 -7.03
N ALA A 175 -15.98 -2.78 -5.86
CA ALA A 175 -15.50 -2.23 -4.60
C ALA A 175 -14.67 -3.29 -3.85
N TYR A 176 -13.76 -2.86 -2.98
CA TYR A 176 -12.99 -3.74 -2.10
C TYR A 176 -13.35 -3.48 -0.64
N ALA A 177 -13.73 -4.52 0.08
CA ALA A 177 -14.22 -4.46 1.45
C ALA A 177 -13.57 -5.51 2.38
N GLY A 178 -12.25 -5.75 2.25
CA GLY A 178 -11.53 -6.66 3.16
C GLY A 178 -11.56 -6.22 4.63
N ASP A 179 -11.77 -4.94 4.88
CA ASP A 179 -12.19 -4.37 6.17
C ASP A 179 -13.39 -3.45 5.86
N PRO A 180 -14.62 -3.93 6.07
CA PRO A 180 -15.83 -3.21 5.68
C PRO A 180 -16.02 -1.90 6.45
N VAL A 181 -15.54 -1.81 7.69
CA VAL A 181 -15.64 -0.60 8.52
C VAL A 181 -14.66 0.48 8.05
N LYS A 182 -13.40 0.10 7.82
CA LYS A 182 -12.37 1.01 7.30
C LYS A 182 -12.73 1.52 5.91
N ARG A 183 -13.28 0.64 5.07
CA ARG A 183 -13.67 0.94 3.67
C ARG A 183 -15.05 1.58 3.53
N ARG A 184 -15.79 1.71 4.63
CA ARG A 184 -17.15 2.24 4.68
C ARG A 184 -18.05 1.58 3.63
N LEU A 185 -18.11 0.25 3.70
CA LEU A 185 -18.94 -0.54 2.79
C LEU A 185 -20.41 -0.13 2.86
N ASP A 186 -20.89 0.24 4.04
CA ASP A 186 -22.24 0.81 4.28
C ASP A 186 -22.53 2.00 3.33
N VAL A 187 -21.60 2.95 3.25
CA VAL A 187 -21.74 4.14 2.38
C VAL A 187 -21.73 3.74 0.91
N ILE A 188 -20.88 2.77 0.53
CA ILE A 188 -20.82 2.29 -0.86
C ILE A 188 -22.15 1.60 -1.24
N LEU A 189 -22.70 0.77 -0.37
CA LEU A 189 -23.96 0.06 -0.63
C LEU A 189 -25.15 1.02 -0.70
N GLU A 190 -25.23 1.99 0.21
CA GLU A 190 -26.26 3.04 0.18
C GLU A 190 -26.16 3.88 -1.10
N ALA A 191 -24.96 4.29 -1.48
CA ALA A 191 -24.75 5.04 -2.72
C ALA A 191 -25.12 4.21 -3.96
N TRP A 192 -24.81 2.92 -3.96
CA TRP A 192 -25.17 2.01 -5.04
C TRP A 192 -26.68 1.82 -5.16
N GLU A 193 -27.40 1.65 -4.05
CA GLU A 193 -28.85 1.53 -4.06
C GLU A 193 -29.52 2.74 -4.71
N ARG A 194 -29.02 3.95 -4.42
CA ARG A 194 -29.52 5.19 -5.01
C ARG A 194 -29.09 5.40 -6.46
N ALA A 195 -27.92 4.90 -6.83
CA ALA A 195 -27.35 5.14 -8.16
C ALA A 195 -27.75 4.10 -9.20
N ARG A 196 -27.90 2.82 -8.84
CA ARG A 196 -28.06 1.72 -9.78
C ARG A 196 -29.33 1.81 -10.65
N ARG A 197 -29.24 1.29 -11.86
CA ARG A 197 -30.38 1.01 -12.73
C ARG A 197 -30.60 -0.50 -12.86
N ALA A 198 -31.74 -0.88 -13.43
CA ALA A 198 -32.03 -2.30 -13.69
C ALA A 198 -30.96 -2.92 -14.59
N GLY A 199 -30.45 -4.09 -14.20
CA GLY A 199 -29.42 -4.82 -14.92
C GLY A 199 -27.97 -4.47 -14.53
N GLU A 200 -27.73 -3.32 -13.87
CA GLU A 200 -26.38 -2.95 -13.40
C GLU A 200 -25.97 -3.72 -12.14
N THR A 201 -24.68 -3.98 -12.00
CA THR A 201 -24.09 -4.80 -10.93
C THR A 201 -22.93 -4.11 -10.20
N LEU A 202 -22.94 -4.22 -8.86
CA LEU A 202 -21.79 -3.93 -8.00
C LEU A 202 -21.18 -5.24 -7.52
N VAL A 203 -19.91 -5.47 -7.79
CA VAL A 203 -19.16 -6.60 -7.25
C VAL A 203 -18.30 -6.14 -6.08
N VAL A 204 -18.52 -6.70 -4.90
CA VAL A 204 -17.76 -6.42 -3.67
C VAL A 204 -16.78 -7.57 -3.44
N ALA A 205 -15.49 -7.29 -3.54
CA ALA A 205 -14.41 -8.24 -3.25
C ALA A 205 -13.85 -8.05 -1.82
N GLY A 206 -13.26 -9.11 -1.26
CA GLY A 206 -12.60 -9.10 0.05
C GLY A 206 -13.49 -9.49 1.23
N LEU A 207 -14.78 -9.69 1.00
CA LEU A 207 -15.76 -10.05 2.03
C LEU A 207 -16.69 -11.16 1.50
N GLU A 208 -16.86 -12.19 2.30
CA GLU A 208 -17.94 -13.18 2.11
C GLU A 208 -19.14 -12.76 2.93
N ARG A 209 -20.30 -12.68 2.29
CA ARG A 209 -21.56 -12.33 2.95
C ARG A 209 -22.72 -13.06 2.27
N SER A 210 -23.54 -13.75 3.05
CA SER A 210 -24.84 -14.26 2.62
C SER A 210 -25.87 -13.13 2.58
N GLY A 211 -26.78 -13.17 1.63
CA GLY A 211 -27.83 -12.15 1.50
C GLY A 211 -27.30 -10.83 0.95
N ALA A 212 -27.12 -10.78 -0.37
CA ALA A 212 -26.73 -9.55 -1.07
C ALA A 212 -27.95 -8.67 -1.38
N PRO A 213 -27.85 -7.33 -1.25
CA PRO A 213 -28.87 -6.42 -1.76
C PRO A 213 -29.06 -6.58 -3.29
N PRO A 214 -30.19 -6.12 -3.85
CA PRO A 214 -30.42 -6.17 -5.29
C PRO A 214 -29.28 -5.49 -6.08
N GLY A 215 -28.80 -6.14 -7.15
CA GLY A 215 -27.70 -5.64 -7.97
C GLY A 215 -26.32 -5.65 -7.29
N VAL A 216 -26.17 -6.34 -6.14
CA VAL A 216 -24.89 -6.52 -5.47
C VAL A 216 -24.49 -8.00 -5.46
N ARG A 217 -23.22 -8.28 -5.72
CA ARG A 217 -22.61 -9.59 -5.62
C ARG A 217 -21.36 -9.54 -4.74
N PHE A 218 -21.31 -10.35 -3.70
CA PHE A 218 -20.11 -10.53 -2.90
C PHE A 218 -19.24 -11.62 -3.53
N ALA A 219 -18.01 -11.28 -3.90
CA ALA A 219 -17.07 -12.20 -4.57
C ALA A 219 -16.14 -12.94 -3.59
N GLY A 220 -16.28 -12.67 -2.28
CA GLY A 220 -15.39 -13.27 -1.29
C GLY A 220 -13.95 -12.75 -1.36
N ARG A 221 -13.04 -13.47 -0.72
CA ARG A 221 -11.62 -13.19 -0.78
C ARG A 221 -11.04 -13.78 -2.06
N LEU A 222 -10.61 -12.92 -2.96
CA LEU A 222 -9.99 -13.31 -4.22
C LEU A 222 -8.46 -13.38 -4.07
N ALA A 223 -7.83 -14.30 -4.81
CA ALA A 223 -6.39 -14.26 -5.04
C ALA A 223 -6.01 -12.94 -5.77
N PRO A 224 -4.80 -12.42 -5.58
CA PRO A 224 -4.40 -11.14 -6.17
C PRO A 224 -4.65 -11.05 -7.68
N ASP A 225 -4.28 -12.08 -8.46
CA ASP A 225 -4.46 -12.09 -9.90
C ASP A 225 -5.94 -12.13 -10.32
N ALA A 226 -6.78 -12.87 -9.57
CA ALA A 226 -8.22 -12.92 -9.80
C ALA A 226 -8.86 -11.56 -9.51
N PHE A 227 -8.42 -10.87 -8.45
CA PHE A 227 -8.88 -9.51 -8.14
C PHE A 227 -8.46 -8.51 -9.22
N ARG A 228 -7.21 -8.56 -9.69
CA ARG A 228 -6.75 -7.72 -10.78
C ARG A 228 -7.49 -8.01 -12.09
N GLY A 229 -7.80 -9.28 -12.36
CA GLY A 229 -8.67 -9.70 -13.48
C GLY A 229 -10.08 -9.09 -13.38
N LEU A 230 -10.64 -9.04 -12.17
CA LEU A 230 -11.93 -8.39 -11.93
C LEU A 230 -11.87 -6.87 -12.20
N LEU A 231 -10.79 -6.20 -11.78
CA LEU A 231 -10.58 -4.76 -12.07
C LEU A 231 -10.51 -4.49 -13.57
N ARG A 232 -9.80 -5.32 -14.37
CA ARG A 232 -9.74 -5.14 -15.83
C ARG A 232 -11.11 -5.25 -16.51
N ARG A 233 -12.04 -6.00 -15.92
CA ARG A 233 -13.40 -6.17 -16.43
C ARG A 233 -14.39 -5.10 -15.94
N ALA A 234 -13.98 -4.26 -14.98
CA ALA A 234 -14.85 -3.25 -14.39
C ALA A 234 -14.75 -1.90 -15.11
N HIS A 235 -15.90 -1.22 -15.24
CA HIS A 235 -15.94 0.17 -15.70
C HIS A 235 -15.50 1.13 -14.61
N VAL A 236 -15.98 0.91 -13.37
CA VAL A 236 -15.79 1.81 -12.23
C VAL A 236 -15.24 1.05 -11.03
N TYR A 237 -14.30 1.65 -10.32
CA TYR A 237 -13.90 1.24 -8.98
C TYR A 237 -14.45 2.25 -7.98
N ALA A 238 -15.28 1.80 -7.04
CA ALA A 238 -15.88 2.64 -5.99
C ALA A 238 -15.10 2.52 -4.67
N ALA A 239 -14.76 3.65 -4.06
CA ALA A 239 -14.08 3.72 -2.77
C ALA A 239 -14.67 4.80 -1.86
N ALA A 240 -14.80 4.51 -0.57
CA ALA A 240 -15.25 5.49 0.42
C ALA A 240 -14.45 5.35 1.74
N PRO A 241 -13.12 5.36 1.74
CA PRO A 241 -12.34 5.03 2.92
C PRO A 241 -12.53 6.10 4.02
N ARG A 242 -12.53 5.67 5.30
CA ARG A 242 -12.47 6.61 6.44
C ARG A 242 -11.16 7.39 6.48
N ARG A 243 -10.08 6.72 6.11
CA ARG A 243 -8.74 7.22 5.96
C ARG A 243 -7.98 6.30 5.00
N GLU A 244 -7.14 6.88 4.15
CA GLU A 244 -6.25 6.11 3.27
C GLU A 244 -4.86 6.74 3.25
N ASP A 245 -3.88 6.02 3.77
CA ASP A 245 -2.51 6.54 3.87
C ASP A 245 -1.74 6.35 2.56
N PHE A 246 -1.90 5.24 1.85
CA PHE A 246 -1.36 5.08 0.49
C PHE A 246 -2.44 4.65 -0.52
N GLY A 247 -3.17 3.56 -0.23
CA GLY A 247 -4.26 3.12 -1.10
C GLY A 247 -3.79 2.37 -2.34
N ILE A 248 -3.16 1.21 -2.14
CA ILE A 248 -2.69 0.36 -3.26
C ILE A 248 -3.85 -0.01 -4.19
N THR A 249 -4.99 -0.43 -3.65
CA THR A 249 -6.13 -0.93 -4.44
C THR A 249 -6.71 0.12 -5.40
N PRO A 250 -6.98 1.37 -4.99
CA PRO A 250 -7.38 2.41 -5.94
C PRO A 250 -6.35 2.71 -7.03
N LEU A 251 -5.05 2.65 -6.73
CA LEU A 251 -3.99 2.79 -7.73
C LEU A 251 -4.00 1.62 -8.73
N GLN A 252 -4.18 0.39 -8.23
CA GLN A 252 -4.33 -0.79 -9.06
C GLN A 252 -5.56 -0.69 -9.97
N ALA A 253 -6.67 -0.18 -9.46
CA ALA A 253 -7.88 0.03 -10.25
C ALA A 253 -7.65 1.02 -11.39
N LEU A 254 -6.96 2.13 -11.12
CA LEU A 254 -6.56 3.09 -12.16
C LEU A 254 -5.60 2.45 -13.18
N ALA A 255 -4.64 1.64 -12.73
CA ALA A 255 -3.67 0.96 -13.61
C ALA A 255 -4.35 -0.07 -14.52
N ASP A 256 -5.39 -0.75 -14.03
CA ASP A 256 -6.19 -1.70 -14.80
C ASP A 256 -7.33 -1.03 -15.59
N GLY A 257 -7.35 0.30 -15.61
CA GLY A 257 -8.20 1.11 -16.47
C GLY A 257 -9.59 1.41 -15.92
N CYS A 258 -9.89 1.13 -14.64
CA CYS A 258 -11.14 1.55 -14.02
C CYS A 258 -11.19 3.08 -13.88
N ARG A 259 -12.38 3.65 -13.98
CA ARG A 259 -12.62 5.00 -13.50
C ARG A 259 -12.74 4.97 -11.98
N LEU A 260 -11.98 5.80 -11.29
CA LEU A 260 -12.00 5.85 -9.83
C LEU A 260 -13.06 6.84 -9.35
N VAL A 261 -14.11 6.32 -8.72
CA VAL A 261 -15.11 7.09 -7.99
C VAL A 261 -14.81 6.98 -6.51
N THR A 262 -14.58 8.11 -5.84
CA THR A 262 -14.18 8.08 -4.42
C THR A 262 -14.71 9.26 -3.63
N THR A 263 -14.92 9.06 -2.33
CA THR A 263 -15.14 10.17 -1.40
C THR A 263 -13.81 10.82 -1.02
N PRO A 264 -13.77 12.12 -0.70
CA PRO A 264 -12.64 12.73 -0.01
C PRO A 264 -12.34 11.98 1.29
N ALA A 265 -11.08 11.73 1.57
CA ALA A 265 -10.64 11.07 2.80
C ALA A 265 -9.31 11.64 3.28
N PRO A 266 -9.05 11.66 4.61
CA PRO A 266 -7.76 12.05 5.15
C PRO A 266 -6.70 10.99 4.87
N GLY A 267 -5.42 11.39 4.97
CA GLY A 267 -4.23 10.60 4.65
C GLY A 267 -3.55 11.09 3.38
N ALA A 268 -2.40 10.54 3.05
CA ALA A 268 -1.65 10.92 1.86
C ALA A 268 -2.38 10.57 0.55
N TYR A 269 -3.09 9.48 0.52
CA TYR A 269 -4.01 8.98 -0.51
C TYR A 269 -3.69 9.42 -1.95
N PRO A 270 -2.61 8.95 -2.55
CA PRO A 270 -2.18 9.40 -3.88
C PRO A 270 -3.26 9.27 -4.95
N ALA A 271 -4.02 8.17 -4.92
CA ALA A 271 -5.10 7.94 -5.89
C ALA A 271 -6.20 9.00 -5.85
N LEU A 272 -6.46 9.66 -4.70
CA LEU A 272 -7.40 10.78 -4.60
C LEU A 272 -6.91 12.00 -5.39
N ALA A 273 -5.61 12.30 -5.30
CA ALA A 273 -5.03 13.40 -6.07
C ALA A 273 -5.08 13.12 -7.58
N LEU A 274 -4.81 11.87 -7.98
CA LEU A 274 -4.91 11.44 -9.39
C LEU A 274 -6.35 11.48 -9.89
N ALA A 275 -7.32 11.03 -9.08
CA ALA A 275 -8.74 11.06 -9.45
C ALA A 275 -9.22 12.50 -9.69
N ARG A 276 -8.82 13.47 -8.85
CA ARG A 276 -9.14 14.89 -9.04
C ARG A 276 -8.57 15.46 -10.34
N GLN A 277 -7.37 15.03 -10.74
CA GLN A 277 -6.74 15.46 -12.01
C GLN A 277 -7.41 14.80 -13.23
N LEU A 278 -7.88 13.57 -13.09
CA LEU A 278 -8.51 12.83 -14.18
C LEU A 278 -9.93 13.30 -14.47
N ASP A 279 -10.75 13.37 -13.42
CA ASP A 279 -12.12 13.85 -13.47
C ASP A 279 -12.59 14.25 -12.06
N PRO A 280 -12.59 15.56 -11.71
CA PRO A 280 -12.95 16.02 -10.37
C PRO A 280 -14.40 15.70 -9.98
N ARG A 281 -15.31 15.47 -10.94
CA ARG A 281 -16.71 15.09 -10.67
C ARG A 281 -16.83 13.73 -10.02
N LEU A 282 -15.82 12.86 -10.18
CA LEU A 282 -15.77 11.51 -9.61
C LEU A 282 -15.25 11.50 -8.16
N VAL A 283 -14.86 12.67 -7.63
CA VAL A 283 -14.43 12.82 -6.24
C VAL A 283 -15.48 13.65 -5.51
N SER A 284 -16.40 12.99 -4.81
CA SER A 284 -17.55 13.64 -4.20
C SER A 284 -17.97 13.01 -2.88
N ALA A 285 -18.50 13.82 -1.97
CA ALA A 285 -19.22 13.32 -0.81
C ALA A 285 -20.57 12.65 -1.22
N ASP A 286 -21.21 13.13 -2.30
CA ASP A 286 -22.31 12.43 -2.96
C ASP A 286 -21.76 11.35 -3.90
N LEU A 287 -21.49 10.20 -3.30
CA LEU A 287 -20.94 9.03 -4.02
C LEU A 287 -21.94 8.49 -5.05
N ALA A 288 -23.24 8.62 -4.81
CA ALA A 288 -24.29 8.15 -5.73
C ALA A 288 -24.29 8.97 -7.03
N GLY A 289 -24.28 10.28 -6.91
CA GLY A 289 -24.17 11.18 -8.05
C GLY A 289 -22.90 10.98 -8.85
N ALA A 290 -21.76 10.77 -8.16
CA ALA A 290 -20.48 10.48 -8.81
C ALA A 290 -20.46 9.13 -9.54
N LEU A 291 -21.10 8.09 -8.97
CA LEU A 291 -21.28 6.78 -9.63
C LEU A 291 -22.11 6.93 -10.92
N ARG A 292 -23.22 7.68 -10.86
CA ARG A 292 -24.03 7.94 -12.07
C ARG A 292 -23.23 8.68 -13.12
N ALA A 293 -22.54 9.75 -12.75
CA ALA A 293 -21.68 10.50 -13.67
C ALA A 293 -20.64 9.61 -14.35
N ALA A 294 -20.08 8.63 -13.60
CA ALA A 294 -19.14 7.68 -14.16
C ALA A 294 -19.80 6.68 -15.12
N LEU A 295 -20.98 6.18 -14.82
CA LEU A 295 -21.64 5.14 -15.62
C LEU A 295 -22.34 5.73 -16.86
N ASP A 296 -22.97 6.91 -16.75
CA ASP A 296 -23.72 7.53 -17.83
C ASP A 296 -22.85 8.20 -18.90
N ALA A 297 -21.65 8.63 -18.54
CA ALA A 297 -20.75 9.34 -19.45
C ALA A 297 -19.39 8.62 -19.54
N PRO A 298 -19.28 7.49 -20.25
CA PRO A 298 -18.02 6.78 -20.43
C PRO A 298 -16.97 7.69 -21.09
N ASP A 299 -15.74 7.62 -20.60
CA ASP A 299 -14.61 8.40 -21.11
C ASP A 299 -13.53 7.46 -21.67
N PRO A 300 -13.49 7.26 -23.00
CA PRO A 300 -12.52 6.35 -23.63
C PRO A 300 -11.05 6.76 -23.41
N GLY A 301 -10.81 8.03 -23.11
CA GLY A 301 -9.48 8.57 -22.86
C GLY A 301 -8.98 8.41 -21.42
N TYR A 302 -9.87 8.07 -20.49
CA TYR A 302 -9.57 8.06 -19.05
C TYR A 302 -8.41 7.13 -18.69
N ALA A 303 -8.46 5.88 -19.14
CA ALA A 303 -7.42 4.88 -18.86
C ALA A 303 -6.04 5.32 -19.38
N ARG A 304 -5.99 5.91 -20.59
CA ARG A 304 -4.74 6.44 -21.16
C ARG A 304 -4.17 7.62 -20.37
N ARG A 305 -5.03 8.53 -19.89
CA ARG A 305 -4.60 9.63 -19.02
C ARG A 305 -4.15 9.10 -17.65
N ALA A 306 -4.87 8.13 -17.08
CA ALA A 306 -4.50 7.48 -15.83
C ALA A 306 -3.11 6.81 -15.93
N ALA A 307 -2.84 6.08 -17.00
CA ALA A 307 -1.54 5.44 -17.23
C ALA A 307 -0.37 6.45 -17.26
N LYS A 308 -0.57 7.62 -17.87
CA LYS A 308 0.45 8.69 -17.85
C LYS A 308 0.71 9.23 -16.43
N LEU A 309 -0.34 9.45 -15.65
CA LEU A 309 -0.23 9.94 -14.28
C LEU A 309 0.34 8.88 -13.32
N LEU A 310 0.16 7.60 -13.63
CA LEU A 310 0.69 6.47 -12.85
C LEU A 310 2.16 6.14 -13.18
N ALA A 311 2.75 6.71 -14.22
CA ALA A 311 4.13 6.41 -14.59
C ALA A 311 5.14 6.50 -13.42
N PRO A 312 5.05 7.47 -12.49
CA PRO A 312 5.92 7.53 -11.32
C PRO A 312 5.77 6.38 -10.32
N TYR A 313 4.67 5.62 -10.41
CA TYR A 313 4.37 4.46 -9.55
C TYR A 313 4.73 3.12 -10.22
N GLY A 314 5.11 3.11 -11.48
CA GLY A 314 5.50 1.88 -12.19
C GLY A 314 6.81 1.28 -11.64
N THR A 315 6.98 -0.02 -11.78
CA THR A 315 8.17 -0.76 -11.29
C THR A 315 9.46 -0.14 -11.79
N ALA A 316 9.56 0.23 -13.07
CA ALA A 316 10.76 0.84 -13.64
C ALA A 316 11.12 2.18 -12.95
N ALA A 317 10.14 3.02 -12.66
CA ALA A 317 10.37 4.29 -11.96
C ALA A 317 10.79 4.08 -10.49
N VAL A 318 10.21 3.09 -9.82
CA VAL A 318 10.60 2.70 -8.46
C VAL A 318 12.03 2.17 -8.44
N GLN A 319 12.38 1.28 -9.38
CA GLN A 319 13.73 0.74 -9.53
C GLN A 319 14.77 1.83 -9.81
N ALA A 320 14.47 2.78 -10.68
CA ALA A 320 15.36 3.90 -10.94
C ALA A 320 15.66 4.72 -9.65
N ARG A 321 14.65 4.96 -8.81
CA ARG A 321 14.84 5.63 -7.52
C ARG A 321 15.62 4.79 -6.51
N LEU A 322 15.38 3.48 -6.47
CA LEU A 322 16.16 2.59 -5.63
C LEU A 322 17.65 2.65 -5.98
N VAL A 323 17.99 2.61 -7.25
CA VAL A 323 19.39 2.70 -7.74
C VAL A 323 19.99 4.08 -7.48
N ALA A 324 19.27 5.15 -7.80
CA ALA A 324 19.83 6.50 -7.73
C ALA A 324 19.93 7.01 -6.29
N ASP A 325 18.94 6.74 -5.45
CA ASP A 325 18.77 7.46 -4.18
C ASP A 325 18.90 6.56 -2.94
N VAL A 326 18.48 5.28 -3.03
CA VAL A 326 18.35 4.40 -1.87
C VAL A 326 19.58 3.53 -1.68
N LEU A 327 19.94 2.73 -2.68
CA LEU A 327 21.03 1.76 -2.59
C LEU A 327 22.39 2.41 -2.24
N PRO A 328 22.78 3.57 -2.80
CA PRO A 328 24.04 4.21 -2.44
C PRO A 328 24.14 4.62 -0.96
N ARG A 329 22.98 4.88 -0.33
CA ARG A 329 22.92 5.26 1.10
C ARG A 329 22.79 4.04 2.01
N LEU A 330 22.24 2.94 1.51
CA LEU A 330 22.06 1.68 2.26
C LEU A 330 23.32 0.80 2.22
N LEU A 331 24.02 0.79 1.10
CA LEU A 331 25.18 -0.06 0.81
C LEU A 331 26.39 0.81 0.47
N PRO A 332 26.89 1.63 1.41
CA PRO A 332 28.05 2.46 1.14
C PRO A 332 29.27 1.57 0.86
N GLY A 333 29.73 1.57 -0.39
CA GLY A 333 30.85 0.75 -0.85
C GLY A 333 30.50 -0.37 -1.84
N SER A 334 29.23 -0.66 -2.08
CA SER A 334 28.82 -1.50 -3.20
C SER A 334 28.83 -0.62 -4.47
N ARG A 335 29.73 -0.91 -5.42
CA ARG A 335 29.66 -0.32 -6.76
C ARG A 335 28.41 -0.89 -7.41
N ALA A 336 27.43 -0.01 -7.70
CA ALA A 336 26.40 -0.33 -8.67
C ALA A 336 27.12 -0.73 -9.96
N ALA A 337 26.94 -1.96 -10.36
CA ALA A 337 27.44 -2.48 -11.61
C ALA A 337 26.58 -1.98 -12.76
#